data_e7084536a1ad5aef0b47c355440c776e
#
_entry.id   e7084536a1ad5aef0b47c355440c776e
#
_cell.length_a   1.000
_cell.length_b   1.000
_cell.length_c   1.000
_cell.angle_alpha   90.00
_cell.angle_beta   90.00
_cell.angle_gamma   90.00
#
_symmetry.space_group_name_H-M   'P 1'
#
loop_
_entity.id
_entity.type
_entity.pdbx_description
1 polymer ?
#
loop_
_entity_poly.entity_id
_entity_poly.type
_entity_poly.pdbx_seq_one_letter_code
_entity_poly.pdbx_strand_id
1 'polypeptide(L)'
;MDYGKGNHIIGKIILFRTPDSIIRIGNHCIFNSSSRLNFRGINHPCILQTGTPHAKIMIGNHVEMSGSSIVADHTVTIGNHVLIGANCQIGDRDGHSSRYKSSSKPIVIEDYVWLGMNVTVLKGVTIGEHSIIGANSVVTKDIPANCIAVGNPCKVIKEINTNR
;
A
#
# COMPACT_ATOMS: atom_id res chain seq x y z
N MET A 1 -4.10 -17.63 -5.22
CA MET A 1 -2.98 -16.79 -4.78
C MET A 1 -1.79 -17.12 -5.64
N ASP A 2 -1.14 -16.11 -6.17
CA ASP A 2 0.07 -16.24 -6.97
C ASP A 2 1.22 -15.57 -6.20
N TYR A 3 2.31 -16.28 -6.00
CA TYR A 3 3.39 -15.88 -5.11
C TYR A 3 4.74 -16.08 -5.80
N GLY A 4 5.43 -14.98 -6.06
CA GLY A 4 6.71 -14.96 -6.75
C GLY A 4 7.86 -15.59 -5.95
N LYS A 5 9.03 -15.63 -6.55
CA LYS A 5 10.25 -16.23 -5.98
C LYS A 5 11.05 -15.23 -5.17
N GLY A 6 11.89 -15.71 -4.23
CA GLY A 6 12.83 -14.89 -3.48
C GLY A 6 12.20 -13.91 -2.48
N ASN A 7 10.95 -14.13 -2.09
CA ASN A 7 10.27 -13.31 -1.10
C ASN A 7 10.70 -13.66 0.33
N HIS A 8 10.90 -12.66 1.16
CA HIS A 8 11.28 -12.81 2.56
C HIS A 8 10.17 -12.30 3.50
N ILE A 9 9.74 -13.16 4.42
CA ILE A 9 8.75 -12.80 5.44
C ILE A 9 9.40 -12.90 6.82
N ILE A 10 9.53 -11.78 7.50
CA ILE A 10 10.03 -11.71 8.88
C ILE A 10 8.80 -11.68 9.81
N GLY A 11 8.48 -12.81 10.40
CA GLY A 11 7.25 -13.01 11.17
C GLY A 11 6.16 -13.72 10.38
N LYS A 12 4.90 -13.29 10.52
CA LYS A 12 3.74 -13.87 9.85
C LYS A 12 2.93 -12.80 9.14
N ILE A 13 2.56 -13.01 7.87
CA ILE A 13 1.57 -12.19 7.17
C ILE A 13 0.17 -12.72 7.48
N ILE A 14 -0.78 -11.82 7.69
CA ILE A 14 -2.20 -12.15 7.74
C ILE A 14 -2.75 -12.02 6.32
N LEU A 15 -3.20 -13.14 5.77
CA LEU A 15 -3.82 -13.20 4.44
C LEU A 15 -5.29 -13.59 4.60
N PHE A 16 -6.18 -12.71 4.20
CA PHE A 16 -7.61 -12.99 4.12
C PHE A 16 -8.09 -12.80 2.70
N ARG A 17 -8.43 -13.91 2.02
CA ARG A 17 -8.84 -13.89 0.63
C ARG A 17 -10.27 -14.37 0.48
N THR A 18 -11.16 -13.48 0.03
CA THR A 18 -12.51 -13.87 -0.38
C THR A 18 -12.47 -14.81 -1.58
N PRO A 19 -13.35 -15.82 -1.66
CA PRO A 19 -13.49 -16.66 -2.87
C PRO A 19 -13.55 -15.81 -4.15
N ASP A 20 -12.98 -16.30 -5.24
CA ASP A 20 -12.89 -15.66 -6.56
C ASP A 20 -12.11 -14.34 -6.64
N SER A 21 -11.56 -13.87 -5.52
CA SER A 21 -10.64 -12.73 -5.50
C SER A 21 -9.19 -13.14 -5.78
N ILE A 22 -8.34 -12.15 -6.08
CA ILE A 22 -6.93 -12.37 -6.43
C ILE A 22 -6.02 -11.61 -5.47
N ILE A 23 -5.03 -12.31 -4.91
CA ILE A 23 -3.85 -11.70 -4.29
C ILE A 23 -2.64 -12.24 -5.05
N ARG A 24 -1.90 -11.34 -5.72
CA ARG A 24 -0.65 -11.65 -6.41
C ARG A 24 0.48 -10.85 -5.79
N ILE A 25 1.58 -11.53 -5.50
CA ILE A 25 2.81 -10.93 -4.97
C ILE A 25 3.93 -11.28 -5.95
N GLY A 26 4.67 -10.27 -6.38
CA GLY A 26 5.80 -10.40 -7.28
C GLY A 26 7.01 -11.09 -6.62
N ASN A 27 8.18 -10.90 -7.21
CA ASN A 27 9.42 -11.52 -6.78
C ASN A 27 10.22 -10.59 -5.85
N HIS A 28 11.05 -11.19 -4.99
CA HIS A 28 12.02 -10.48 -4.13
C HIS A 28 11.41 -9.40 -3.23
N CYS A 29 10.16 -9.59 -2.79
CA CYS A 29 9.52 -8.71 -1.83
C CYS A 29 9.93 -9.04 -0.40
N ILE A 30 9.92 -8.02 0.47
CA ILE A 30 10.24 -8.16 1.89
C ILE A 30 9.06 -7.70 2.74
N PHE A 31 8.57 -8.58 3.60
CA PHE A 31 7.48 -8.27 4.54
C PHE A 31 7.99 -8.32 5.97
N ASN A 32 8.26 -7.15 6.55
CA ASN A 32 8.67 -6.99 7.94
C ASN A 32 7.44 -7.03 8.86
N SER A 33 7.03 -8.23 9.24
CA SER A 33 5.73 -8.54 9.86
C SER A 33 5.83 -8.94 11.33
N SER A 34 7.02 -8.83 11.94
CA SER A 34 7.26 -9.17 13.34
C SER A 34 7.47 -7.92 14.19
N SER A 35 6.56 -7.65 15.14
CA SER A 35 6.70 -6.54 16.08
C SER A 35 7.94 -6.67 16.99
N ARG A 36 8.43 -7.89 17.21
CA ARG A 36 9.63 -8.15 18.04
C ARG A 36 10.94 -7.82 17.31
N LEU A 37 10.94 -7.89 15.97
CA LEU A 37 12.14 -7.75 15.15
C LEU A 37 12.13 -6.47 14.30
N ASN A 38 11.03 -5.72 14.33
CA ASN A 38 10.90 -4.47 13.58
C ASN A 38 11.14 -3.26 14.50
N PHE A 39 12.32 -2.67 14.41
CA PHE A 39 12.73 -1.53 15.23
C PHE A 39 11.97 -0.22 14.92
N ARG A 40 11.13 -0.20 13.90
CA ARG A 40 10.24 0.94 13.58
C ARG A 40 8.96 0.96 14.40
N GLY A 41 8.72 -0.06 15.24
CA GLY A 41 7.57 -0.10 16.12
C GLY A 41 6.27 -0.35 15.39
N ILE A 42 6.18 -1.45 14.64
CA ILE A 42 4.92 -1.86 14.03
C ILE A 42 3.94 -2.32 15.12
N ASN A 43 2.67 -1.92 14.97
CA ASN A 43 1.60 -2.25 15.92
C ASN A 43 0.79 -3.49 15.50
N HIS A 44 0.95 -3.95 14.26
CA HIS A 44 0.34 -5.18 13.74
C HIS A 44 1.23 -5.81 12.65
N PRO A 45 1.08 -7.10 12.33
CA PRO A 45 1.76 -7.73 11.21
C PRO A 45 1.27 -7.14 9.88
N CYS A 46 1.98 -7.44 8.78
CA CYS A 46 1.48 -7.13 7.44
C CYS A 46 0.18 -7.86 7.17
N ILE A 47 -0.82 -7.15 6.63
CA ILE A 47 -2.16 -7.66 6.34
C ILE A 47 -2.47 -7.42 4.88
N LEU A 48 -2.89 -8.46 4.17
CA LEU A 48 -3.44 -8.38 2.81
C LEU A 48 -4.83 -8.99 2.83
N GLN A 49 -5.85 -8.18 2.57
CA GLN A 49 -7.24 -8.61 2.63
C GLN A 49 -8.01 -8.22 1.36
N THR A 50 -8.71 -9.17 0.78
CA THR A 50 -9.75 -8.91 -0.22
C THR A 50 -11.13 -9.08 0.43
N GLY A 51 -12.02 -8.11 0.26
CA GLY A 51 -13.33 -8.07 0.92
C GLY A 51 -14.51 -8.50 0.04
N THR A 52 -14.32 -8.58 -1.29
CA THR A 52 -15.37 -8.97 -2.24
C THR A 52 -14.88 -10.02 -3.22
N PRO A 53 -15.77 -10.81 -3.85
CA PRO A 53 -15.45 -11.57 -5.06
C PRO A 53 -14.90 -10.63 -6.14
N HIS A 54 -13.93 -11.08 -6.92
CA HIS A 54 -13.24 -10.33 -7.98
C HIS A 54 -12.35 -9.16 -7.53
N ALA A 55 -12.28 -8.86 -6.22
CA ALA A 55 -11.31 -7.93 -5.68
C ALA A 55 -9.87 -8.37 -5.98
N LYS A 56 -8.98 -7.41 -6.20
CA LYS A 56 -7.59 -7.70 -6.58
C LYS A 56 -6.61 -6.91 -5.73
N ILE A 57 -5.60 -7.60 -5.20
CA ILE A 57 -4.37 -7.01 -4.69
C ILE A 57 -3.24 -7.49 -5.58
N MET A 58 -2.59 -6.54 -6.27
CA MET A 58 -1.50 -6.79 -7.19
C MET A 58 -0.25 -6.09 -6.67
N ILE A 59 0.74 -6.85 -6.23
CA ILE A 59 2.01 -6.33 -5.70
C ILE A 59 3.12 -6.70 -6.69
N GLY A 60 3.86 -5.71 -7.15
CA GLY A 60 4.99 -5.85 -8.06
C GLY A 60 6.22 -6.52 -7.43
N ASN A 61 7.36 -6.37 -8.08
CA ASN A 61 8.62 -6.95 -7.62
C ASN A 61 9.38 -5.99 -6.70
N HIS A 62 10.23 -6.53 -5.83
CA HIS A 62 11.09 -5.75 -4.92
C HIS A 62 10.34 -4.76 -4.03
N VAL A 63 9.12 -5.10 -3.64
CA VAL A 63 8.32 -4.28 -2.71
C VAL A 63 8.72 -4.61 -1.28
N GLU A 64 8.95 -3.57 -0.48
CA GLU A 64 9.18 -3.72 0.96
C GLU A 64 8.01 -3.15 1.74
N MET A 65 7.52 -3.90 2.73
CA MET A 65 6.36 -3.52 3.54
C MET A 65 6.59 -3.84 5.01
N SER A 66 6.31 -2.89 5.90
CA SER A 66 6.50 -3.04 7.34
C SER A 66 5.19 -2.88 8.10
N GLY A 67 4.65 -3.96 8.67
CA GLY A 67 3.48 -3.93 9.54
C GLY A 67 2.36 -3.02 9.06
N SER A 68 2.02 -3.12 7.80
CA SER A 68 1.03 -2.27 7.12
C SER A 68 -0.11 -3.10 6.58
N SER A 69 -1.25 -2.49 6.26
CA SER A 69 -2.41 -3.19 5.74
C SER A 69 -2.78 -2.72 4.34
N ILE A 70 -3.09 -3.69 3.47
CA ILE A 70 -3.67 -3.47 2.14
C ILE A 70 -5.02 -4.17 2.10
N VAL A 71 -6.09 -3.41 1.90
CA VAL A 71 -7.46 -3.93 1.86
C VAL A 71 -8.12 -3.53 0.54
N ALA A 72 -8.60 -4.51 -0.21
CA ALA A 72 -9.25 -4.29 -1.50
C ALA A 72 -10.66 -4.87 -1.55
N ASP A 73 -11.62 -4.04 -1.94
CA ASP A 73 -12.95 -4.45 -2.40
C ASP A 73 -13.07 -4.39 -3.92
N HIS A 74 -12.22 -3.61 -4.59
CA HIS A 74 -12.09 -3.49 -6.03
C HIS A 74 -10.68 -3.88 -6.47
N THR A 75 -9.73 -2.94 -6.46
CA THR A 75 -8.36 -3.21 -6.89
C THR A 75 -7.36 -2.29 -6.21
N VAL A 76 -6.33 -2.87 -5.62
CA VAL A 76 -5.15 -2.14 -5.17
C VAL A 76 -3.94 -2.67 -5.95
N THR A 77 -3.28 -1.78 -6.68
CA THR A 77 -2.06 -2.09 -7.45
C THR A 77 -0.88 -1.37 -6.81
N ILE A 78 0.15 -2.13 -6.49
CA ILE A 78 1.46 -1.65 -6.03
C ILE A 78 2.47 -2.00 -7.10
N GLY A 79 3.19 -1.01 -7.59
CA GLY A 79 4.24 -1.15 -8.60
C GLY A 79 5.50 -1.87 -8.10
N ASN A 80 6.57 -1.77 -8.87
CA ASN A 80 7.86 -2.35 -8.52
C ASN A 80 8.69 -1.40 -7.65
N HIS A 81 9.57 -1.95 -6.82
CA HIS A 81 10.49 -1.16 -5.97
C HIS A 81 9.80 -0.16 -5.04
N VAL A 82 8.55 -0.42 -4.67
CA VAL A 82 7.79 0.43 -3.75
C VAL A 82 8.20 0.13 -2.31
N LEU A 83 8.44 1.19 -1.54
CA LEU A 83 8.74 1.11 -0.11
C LEU A 83 7.52 1.56 0.70
N ILE A 84 6.94 0.66 1.49
CA ILE A 84 5.80 0.93 2.37
C ILE A 84 6.29 0.92 3.82
N GLY A 85 6.37 2.11 4.40
CA GLY A 85 6.80 2.34 5.77
C GLY A 85 5.92 1.65 6.80
N ALA A 86 6.29 1.77 8.07
CA ALA A 86 5.58 1.11 9.16
C ALA A 86 4.15 1.64 9.34
N ASN A 87 3.21 0.73 9.60
CA ASN A 87 1.82 1.03 9.96
C ASN A 87 1.02 1.83 8.91
N CYS A 88 1.35 1.72 7.62
CA CYS A 88 0.55 2.31 6.56
C CYS A 88 -0.79 1.59 6.39
N GLN A 89 -1.80 2.35 5.98
CA GLN A 89 -3.14 1.88 5.69
C GLN A 89 -3.48 2.21 4.22
N ILE A 90 -3.68 1.18 3.39
CA ILE A 90 -4.01 1.35 1.98
C ILE A 90 -5.34 0.63 1.74
N GLY A 91 -6.41 1.40 1.46
CA GLY A 91 -7.73 0.81 1.32
C GLY A 91 -8.57 1.48 0.25
N ASP A 92 -9.08 0.68 -0.67
CA ASP A 92 -9.86 1.15 -1.83
C ASP A 92 -11.36 1.31 -1.53
N ARG A 93 -11.76 1.22 -0.26
CA ARG A 93 -13.15 1.29 0.20
C ARG A 93 -13.34 2.23 1.39
N ASP A 94 -14.61 2.61 1.63
CA ASP A 94 -15.04 3.20 2.90
C ASP A 94 -15.36 2.07 3.90
N GLY A 95 -14.85 2.14 5.10
CA GLY A 95 -14.88 1.04 6.08
C GLY A 95 -16.26 0.60 6.59
N HIS A 96 -17.35 1.34 6.31
CA HIS A 96 -18.69 1.08 6.84
C HIS A 96 -19.76 1.14 5.76
N SER A 97 -20.30 -0.02 5.38
CA SER A 97 -21.30 -0.14 4.32
C SER A 97 -22.75 0.00 4.78
N SER A 98 -23.05 -0.05 6.08
CA SER A 98 -24.41 -0.23 6.58
C SER A 98 -25.32 1.01 6.53
N ARG A 99 -24.77 2.21 6.45
CA ARG A 99 -25.54 3.47 6.41
C ARG A 99 -25.28 4.35 5.19
N TYR A 100 -24.15 4.13 4.51
CA TYR A 100 -23.76 4.90 3.32
C TYR A 100 -23.52 3.93 2.19
N LYS A 101 -23.91 4.26 0.96
CA LYS A 101 -23.49 3.47 -0.21
C LYS A 101 -21.99 3.41 -0.23
N SER A 102 -21.44 2.28 0.24
CA SER A 102 -20.00 2.02 0.15
C SER A 102 -19.64 2.00 -1.32
N SER A 103 -18.70 2.85 -1.70
CA SER A 103 -18.12 2.83 -3.03
C SER A 103 -16.64 2.51 -2.92
N SER A 104 -16.20 1.49 -3.63
CA SER A 104 -14.78 1.23 -3.83
C SER A 104 -14.31 1.91 -5.11
N LYS A 105 -13.06 2.42 -5.10
CA LYS A 105 -12.38 2.97 -6.27
C LYS A 105 -10.94 2.48 -6.27
N PRO A 106 -10.41 2.04 -7.41
CA PRO A 106 -9.05 1.50 -7.48
C PRO A 106 -8.01 2.44 -6.89
N ILE A 107 -6.99 1.86 -6.28
CA ILE A 107 -5.77 2.55 -5.88
C ILE A 107 -4.62 2.06 -6.75
N VAL A 108 -3.80 3.01 -7.22
CA VAL A 108 -2.56 2.71 -7.94
C VAL A 108 -1.40 3.42 -7.23
N ILE A 109 -0.40 2.66 -6.82
CA ILE A 109 0.87 3.17 -6.35
C ILE A 109 1.91 2.72 -7.38
N GLU A 110 2.46 3.66 -8.14
CA GLU A 110 3.35 3.36 -9.25
C GLU A 110 4.76 2.97 -8.77
N ASP A 111 5.67 2.70 -9.71
CA ASP A 111 7.01 2.20 -9.43
C ASP A 111 7.83 3.22 -8.61
N TYR A 112 8.74 2.71 -7.77
CA TYR A 112 9.68 3.50 -6.96
C TYR A 112 9.05 4.51 -5.99
N VAL A 113 7.77 4.39 -5.68
CA VAL A 113 7.12 5.24 -4.67
C VAL A 113 7.60 4.85 -3.27
N TRP A 114 7.84 5.85 -2.45
CA TRP A 114 8.13 5.66 -1.04
C TRP A 114 7.03 6.27 -0.15
N LEU A 115 6.32 5.43 0.57
CA LEU A 115 5.41 5.82 1.64
C LEU A 115 6.16 5.84 2.97
N GLY A 116 6.20 6.98 3.64
CA GLY A 116 6.67 7.10 5.01
C GLY A 116 5.81 6.31 5.99
N MET A 117 6.19 6.26 7.25
CA MET A 117 5.41 5.56 8.28
C MET A 117 4.04 6.22 8.52
N ASN A 118 3.03 5.42 8.91
CA ASN A 118 1.67 5.87 9.24
C ASN A 118 0.97 6.62 8.09
N VAL A 119 1.31 6.36 6.84
CA VAL A 119 0.61 6.94 5.69
C VAL A 119 -0.71 6.23 5.49
N THR A 120 -1.78 6.99 5.27
CA THR A 120 -3.09 6.49 4.86
C THR A 120 -3.35 6.86 3.42
N VAL A 121 -3.63 5.88 2.55
CA VAL A 121 -4.02 6.10 1.15
C VAL A 121 -5.47 5.73 0.99
N LEU A 122 -6.29 6.70 0.58
CA LEU A 122 -7.74 6.53 0.40
C LEU A 122 -8.08 6.05 -1.02
N LYS A 123 -9.29 5.53 -1.16
CA LYS A 123 -9.84 5.02 -2.41
C LYS A 123 -9.74 6.00 -3.58
N GLY A 124 -9.46 5.48 -4.76
CA GLY A 124 -9.42 6.23 -6.01
C GLY A 124 -8.16 7.04 -6.22
N VAL A 125 -7.14 6.89 -5.37
CA VAL A 125 -5.89 7.64 -5.45
C VAL A 125 -4.90 6.92 -6.36
N THR A 126 -4.24 7.70 -7.23
CA THR A 126 -3.02 7.31 -7.94
C THR A 126 -1.83 8.09 -7.37
N ILE A 127 -0.77 7.38 -6.98
CA ILE A 127 0.51 8.00 -6.60
C ILE A 127 1.52 7.70 -7.69
N GLY A 128 1.96 8.75 -8.39
CA GLY A 128 2.87 8.67 -9.53
C GLY A 128 4.28 8.23 -9.14
N GLU A 129 4.96 7.64 -10.09
CA GLU A 129 6.29 7.04 -9.94
C GLU A 129 7.31 7.98 -9.28
N HIS A 130 8.29 7.41 -8.58
CA HIS A 130 9.38 8.13 -7.90
C HIS A 130 8.91 9.18 -6.87
N SER A 131 7.64 9.18 -6.47
CA SER A 131 7.14 10.14 -5.48
C SER A 131 7.36 9.64 -4.05
N ILE A 132 7.52 10.60 -3.14
CA ILE A 132 7.72 10.36 -1.72
C ILE A 132 6.55 10.95 -0.94
N ILE A 133 5.89 10.13 -0.15
CA ILE A 133 4.84 10.56 0.77
C ILE A 133 5.40 10.59 2.19
N GLY A 134 5.44 11.79 2.78
CA GLY A 134 5.96 11.97 4.13
C GLY A 134 5.13 11.26 5.19
N ALA A 135 5.77 10.92 6.31
CA ALA A 135 5.14 10.21 7.41
C ALA A 135 3.89 10.93 7.95
N ASN A 136 2.91 10.17 8.46
CA ASN A 136 1.63 10.65 9.01
C ASN A 136 0.75 11.41 8.00
N SER A 137 0.94 11.21 6.71
CA SER A 137 0.12 11.84 5.66
C SER A 137 -1.14 11.04 5.36
N VAL A 138 -2.22 11.77 4.99
CA VAL A 138 -3.47 11.19 4.50
C VAL A 138 -3.65 11.59 3.04
N VAL A 139 -3.43 10.64 2.13
CA VAL A 139 -3.51 10.88 0.68
C VAL A 139 -4.95 10.71 0.23
N THR A 140 -5.59 11.82 -0.14
CA THR A 140 -7.01 11.91 -0.51
C THR A 140 -7.22 12.23 -1.99
N LYS A 141 -6.15 12.59 -2.71
CA LYS A 141 -6.13 12.93 -4.13
C LYS A 141 -4.87 12.40 -4.79
N ASP A 142 -4.87 12.33 -6.10
CA ASP A 142 -3.71 11.89 -6.87
C ASP A 142 -2.48 12.76 -6.58
N ILE A 143 -1.33 12.11 -6.56
CA ILE A 143 -0.01 12.73 -6.44
C ILE A 143 0.72 12.51 -7.76
N PRO A 144 1.17 13.58 -8.43
CA PRO A 144 1.96 13.46 -9.65
C PRO A 144 3.27 12.70 -9.42
N ALA A 145 3.85 12.16 -10.49
CA ALA A 145 5.17 11.54 -10.44
C ALA A 145 6.27 12.54 -10.01
N ASN A 146 7.35 12.03 -9.46
CA ASN A 146 8.52 12.81 -9.08
C ASN A 146 8.23 13.96 -8.11
N CYS A 147 7.37 13.72 -7.12
CA CYS A 147 6.98 14.73 -6.14
C CYS A 147 7.25 14.27 -4.70
N ILE A 148 7.47 15.24 -3.83
CA ILE A 148 7.38 15.06 -2.37
C ILE A 148 6.06 15.65 -1.92
N ALA A 149 5.22 14.84 -1.26
CA ALA A 149 3.94 15.27 -0.73
C ALA A 149 3.81 14.91 0.75
N VAL A 150 3.19 15.78 1.54
CA VAL A 150 3.07 15.59 2.99
C VAL A 150 1.76 16.16 3.52
N GLY A 151 1.34 15.70 4.69
CA GLY A 151 0.30 16.31 5.50
C GLY A 151 -1.05 15.60 5.46
N ASN A 152 -2.01 16.16 6.20
CA ASN A 152 -3.41 15.73 6.27
C ASN A 152 -4.34 16.93 6.05
N PRO A 153 -4.98 17.08 4.87
CA PRO A 153 -4.81 16.24 3.68
C PRO A 153 -3.42 16.41 3.04
N CYS A 154 -2.92 15.34 2.41
CA CYS A 154 -1.61 15.32 1.75
C CYS A 154 -1.57 16.28 0.55
N LYS A 155 -0.51 17.09 0.47
CA LYS A 155 -0.28 18.04 -0.62
C LYS A 155 1.17 17.96 -1.09
N VAL A 156 1.37 18.14 -2.40
CA VAL A 156 2.70 18.29 -2.98
C VAL A 156 3.36 19.56 -2.41
N ILE A 157 4.59 19.39 -1.92
CA ILE A 157 5.41 20.50 -1.38
C ILE A 157 6.66 20.74 -2.20
N LYS A 158 7.06 19.78 -3.05
CA LYS A 158 8.28 19.88 -3.85
C LYS A 158 8.23 18.90 -5.03
N GLU A 159 8.77 19.30 -6.16
CA GLU A 159 9.11 18.41 -7.28
C GLU A 159 10.55 17.88 -7.12
N ILE A 160 10.75 16.61 -7.46
CA ILE A 160 12.06 15.96 -7.45
C ILE A 160 12.66 16.14 -8.85
N ASN A 161 13.73 16.92 -8.97
CA ASN A 161 14.43 17.07 -10.24
C ASN A 161 15.14 15.75 -10.59
N THR A 162 14.68 15.09 -11.66
CA THR A 162 15.25 13.84 -12.18
C THR A 162 16.48 14.06 -13.08
N ASN A 163 16.91 15.30 -13.26
CA ASN A 163 18.11 15.64 -14.01
C ASN A 163 19.36 15.44 -13.16
N ARG A 164 19.78 14.16 -13.01
CA ARG A 164 21.14 13.77 -12.64
C ARG A 164 21.60 12.57 -13.46
#